data_bcfa6b95398aed8acbe647bc3ffc495b
#
_entry.id   bcfa6b95398aed8acbe647bc3ffc495b
#
_cell.length_a   1.000
_cell.length_b   1.000
_cell.length_c   1.000
_cell.angle_alpha   90.00
_cell.angle_beta   90.00
_cell.angle_gamma   90.00
#
_symmetry.space_group_name_H-M   'P 1'
#
loop_
_entity.id
_entity.type
_entity.pdbx_description
1 polymer ?
#
loop_
_entity_poly.entity_id
_entity_poly.type
_entity_poly.pdbx_seq_one_letter_code
_entity_poly.pdbx_strand_id
1 'polypeptide(L)'
;MLKVEYDNLASTDIVKELHTHGLIIVKCNKQLTLEEFKNIKLGKPLIAKRHTLDDERIVQYVSDKGAFGSGDVDWHNDWSYGSGNYFGTMLYNYKNGHLSATDFVDMRHAYETYQDKDYL
;
A
#
# COMPACT_ATOMS: atom_id res chain seq x y z
N MET A 1 3.98 11.53 6.60
CA MET A 1 2.77 11.25 5.78
C MET A 1 2.49 12.41 4.85
N LEU A 2 2.29 12.14 3.57
CA LEU A 2 1.93 13.13 2.54
C LEU A 2 0.50 12.87 2.05
N LYS A 3 -0.25 13.94 1.76
CA LYS A 3 -1.58 13.87 1.11
C LYS A 3 -1.51 14.50 -0.27
N VAL A 4 -2.00 13.80 -1.29
CA VAL A 4 -1.98 14.24 -2.70
C VAL A 4 -3.35 14.02 -3.31
N GLU A 5 -3.83 14.96 -4.12
CA GLU A 5 -5.01 14.74 -4.96
C GLU A 5 -4.63 13.89 -6.18
N TYR A 6 -5.51 12.97 -6.59
CA TYR A 6 -5.24 12.07 -7.72
C TYR A 6 -4.85 12.80 -9.01
N ASP A 7 -5.50 13.93 -9.27
CA ASP A 7 -5.25 14.72 -10.48
C ASP A 7 -3.82 15.30 -10.55
N ASN A 8 -3.16 15.43 -9.39
CA ASN A 8 -1.78 15.90 -9.30
C ASN A 8 -0.75 14.76 -9.29
N LEU A 9 -1.22 13.52 -9.29
CA LEU A 9 -0.34 12.36 -9.12
C LEU A 9 0.64 12.19 -10.28
N ALA A 10 0.21 12.49 -11.51
CA ALA A 10 1.06 12.39 -12.71
C ALA A 10 2.25 13.35 -12.69
N SER A 11 2.14 14.47 -11.98
CA SER A 11 3.23 15.45 -11.81
C SER A 11 4.05 15.24 -10.53
N THR A 12 3.70 14.25 -9.72
CA THR A 12 4.34 13.93 -8.45
C THR A 12 5.35 12.81 -8.64
N ASP A 13 6.59 13.00 -8.21
CA ASP A 13 7.56 11.91 -8.09
C ASP A 13 7.21 11.04 -6.86
N ILE A 14 6.27 10.12 -7.08
CA ILE A 14 5.71 9.27 -6.01
C ILE A 14 6.81 8.48 -5.30
N VAL A 15 7.81 8.02 -6.03
CA VAL A 15 8.91 7.21 -5.48
C VAL A 15 9.71 8.03 -4.49
N LYS A 16 10.09 9.24 -4.88
CA LYS A 16 10.82 10.18 -4.02
C LYS A 16 9.99 10.56 -2.80
N GLU A 17 8.72 10.90 -3.00
CA GLU A 17 7.84 11.31 -1.92
C GLU A 17 7.57 10.17 -0.93
N LEU A 18 7.44 8.93 -1.43
CA LEU A 18 7.27 7.76 -0.57
C LEU A 18 8.54 7.49 0.28
N HIS A 19 9.73 7.64 -0.31
CA HIS A 19 10.98 7.56 0.45
C HIS A 19 11.07 8.63 1.54
N THR A 20 10.63 9.84 1.23
CA THR A 20 10.69 10.96 2.18
C THR A 20 9.69 10.80 3.32
N HIS A 21 8.47 10.43 3.00
CA HIS A 21 7.33 10.47 3.94
C HIS A 21 6.91 9.11 4.50
N GLY A 22 7.32 8.00 3.87
CA GLY A 22 6.96 6.62 4.24
C GLY A 22 5.51 6.25 3.92
N LEU A 23 4.59 7.21 3.85
CA LEU A 23 3.18 7.00 3.54
C LEU A 23 2.65 8.17 2.71
N ILE A 24 1.97 7.84 1.61
CA ILE A 24 1.23 8.79 0.78
C ILE A 24 -0.25 8.39 0.79
N ILE A 25 -1.12 9.33 1.09
CA ILE A 25 -2.56 9.19 0.95
C ILE A 25 -2.98 9.94 -0.30
N VAL A 26 -3.53 9.21 -1.27
CA VAL A 26 -4.06 9.78 -2.51
C VAL A 26 -5.57 9.90 -2.39
N LYS A 27 -6.07 11.11 -2.47
CA LYS A 27 -7.50 11.38 -2.49
C LYS A 27 -8.00 11.36 -3.93
N CYS A 28 -8.94 10.46 -4.19
CA CYS A 28 -9.60 10.35 -5.50
C CYS A 28 -10.94 11.08 -5.46
N ASN A 29 -11.16 11.96 -6.44
CA ASN A 29 -12.42 12.68 -6.63
C ASN A 29 -13.47 11.85 -7.41
N LYS A 30 -13.06 10.69 -7.93
CA LYS A 30 -13.88 9.72 -8.64
C LYS A 30 -13.46 8.30 -8.30
N GLN A 31 -14.31 7.34 -8.61
CA GLN A 31 -13.92 5.93 -8.56
C GLN A 31 -12.98 5.63 -9.74
N LEU A 32 -11.81 5.07 -9.43
CA LEU A 32 -10.86 4.64 -10.44
C LEU A 32 -11.29 3.30 -11.05
N THR A 33 -11.09 3.17 -12.35
CA THR A 33 -11.14 1.86 -13.01
C THR A 33 -9.91 1.03 -12.63
N LEU A 34 -9.97 -0.28 -12.87
CA LEU A 34 -8.83 -1.17 -12.66
C LEU A 34 -7.60 -0.71 -13.47
N GLU A 35 -7.81 -0.29 -14.71
CA GLU A 35 -6.72 0.19 -15.57
C GLU A 35 -6.12 1.50 -15.06
N GLU A 36 -6.93 2.45 -14.61
CA GLU A 36 -6.43 3.68 -13.99
C GLU A 36 -5.60 3.39 -12.74
N PHE A 37 -6.04 2.45 -11.91
CA PHE A 37 -5.30 2.02 -10.72
C PHE A 37 -3.97 1.36 -11.10
N LYS A 38 -3.95 0.45 -12.07
CA LYS A 38 -2.74 -0.21 -12.58
C LYS A 38 -1.74 0.77 -13.19
N ASN A 39 -2.21 1.87 -13.74
CA ASN A 39 -1.36 2.90 -14.34
C ASN A 39 -0.64 3.80 -13.33
N ILE A 40 -0.99 3.72 -12.04
CA ILE A 40 -0.20 4.36 -10.97
C ILE A 40 1.06 3.52 -10.76
N LYS A 41 2.19 3.97 -11.30
CA LYS A 41 3.42 3.18 -11.31
C LYS A 41 4.31 3.52 -10.12
N LEU A 42 4.51 2.55 -9.23
CA LEU A 42 5.51 2.61 -8.17
C LEU A 42 6.83 1.89 -8.53
N GLY A 43 6.84 1.16 -9.62
CA GLY A 43 7.96 0.32 -10.05
C GLY A 43 7.47 -0.93 -10.76
N LYS A 44 8.30 -1.97 -10.80
CA LYS A 44 7.90 -3.26 -11.39
C LYS A 44 6.94 -3.98 -10.45
N PRO A 45 5.71 -4.30 -10.88
CA PRO A 45 4.74 -4.98 -10.04
C PRO A 45 5.15 -6.41 -9.73
N LEU A 46 4.75 -6.89 -8.56
CA LEU A 46 4.80 -8.29 -8.21
C LEU A 46 3.69 -9.08 -8.89
N ILE A 47 4.02 -10.32 -9.25
CA ILE A 47 3.05 -11.27 -9.78
C ILE A 47 2.46 -12.08 -8.64
N ALA A 48 1.18 -11.87 -8.37
CA ALA A 48 0.46 -12.61 -7.34
C ALA A 48 0.10 -14.03 -7.81
N LYS A 49 0.02 -14.96 -6.86
CA LYS A 49 -0.29 -16.35 -7.16
C LYS A 49 -1.80 -16.64 -7.20
N ARG A 50 -2.61 -15.82 -6.48
CA ARG A 50 -4.04 -16.05 -6.31
C ARG A 50 -4.76 -14.73 -5.91
N HIS A 51 -6.08 -14.75 -5.90
CA HIS A 51 -6.94 -13.62 -5.51
C HIS A 51 -6.71 -12.37 -6.37
N THR A 52 -6.52 -12.58 -7.68
CA THR A 52 -6.23 -11.51 -8.63
C THR A 52 -7.48 -11.04 -9.37
N LEU A 53 -7.51 -9.76 -9.71
CA LEU A 53 -8.58 -9.12 -10.47
C LEU A 53 -8.25 -9.00 -11.96
N ASP A 54 -7.00 -9.23 -12.34
CA ASP A 54 -6.51 -9.05 -13.70
C ASP A 54 -5.74 -10.28 -14.20
N ASP A 55 -5.69 -10.46 -15.51
CA ASP A 55 -4.99 -11.59 -16.15
C ASP A 55 -3.47 -11.51 -15.95
N GLU A 56 -2.93 -10.30 -15.78
CA GLU A 56 -1.51 -10.06 -15.49
C GLU A 56 -1.13 -10.43 -14.05
N ARG A 57 -2.12 -10.66 -13.19
CA ARG A 57 -1.98 -11.04 -11.78
C ARG A 57 -1.18 -10.05 -10.93
N ILE A 58 -1.33 -8.77 -11.21
CA ILE A 58 -0.64 -7.70 -10.48
C ILE A 58 -1.54 -6.99 -9.47
N VAL A 59 -2.86 -7.13 -9.58
CA VAL A 59 -3.81 -6.55 -8.64
C VAL A 59 -4.54 -7.66 -7.88
N GLN A 60 -4.40 -7.65 -6.57
CA GLN A 60 -5.13 -8.55 -5.68
C GLN A 60 -6.34 -7.83 -5.06
N TYR A 61 -7.41 -8.56 -4.82
CA TYR A 61 -8.49 -8.04 -3.98
C TYR A 61 -8.33 -8.47 -2.53
N VAL A 62 -8.64 -7.55 -1.64
CA VAL A 62 -8.64 -7.73 -0.19
C VAL A 62 -10.10 -7.67 0.27
N SER A 63 -10.63 -8.78 0.70
CA SER A 63 -12.01 -8.92 1.21
C SER A 63 -12.09 -10.19 2.06
N ASP A 64 -13.27 -10.49 2.58
CA ASP A 64 -13.55 -11.74 3.31
C ASP A 64 -13.21 -13.01 2.53
N LYS A 65 -13.22 -12.93 1.19
CA LYS A 65 -12.85 -14.02 0.26
C LYS A 65 -11.49 -13.79 -0.42
N GLY A 66 -10.79 -12.73 -0.05
CA GLY A 66 -9.54 -12.31 -0.65
C GLY A 66 -8.30 -12.83 0.08
N ALA A 67 -7.22 -12.06 -0.06
CA ALA A 67 -5.88 -12.47 0.39
C ALA A 67 -5.76 -12.65 1.91
N PHE A 68 -6.54 -11.91 2.71
CA PHE A 68 -6.44 -11.90 4.18
C PHE A 68 -7.63 -12.56 4.90
N GLY A 69 -8.66 -13.00 4.17
CA GLY A 69 -9.87 -13.58 4.77
C GLY A 69 -10.73 -12.54 5.50
N SER A 70 -11.53 -12.99 6.48
CA SER A 70 -12.56 -12.19 7.17
C SER A 70 -12.14 -11.66 8.55
N GLY A 71 -10.95 -11.94 9.01
CA GLY A 71 -10.44 -11.51 10.34
C GLY A 71 -9.69 -10.20 10.30
N ASP A 72 -9.43 -9.64 11.47
CA ASP A 72 -8.47 -8.56 11.62
C ASP A 72 -7.06 -9.05 11.25
N VAL A 73 -6.30 -8.16 10.66
CA VAL A 73 -4.91 -8.45 10.28
C VAL A 73 -3.99 -7.78 11.29
N ASP A 74 -3.18 -8.58 11.97
CA ASP A 74 -2.20 -8.10 12.93
C ASP A 74 -1.14 -7.19 12.28
N TRP A 75 -0.42 -6.44 13.11
CA TRP A 75 0.70 -5.63 12.66
C TRP A 75 1.73 -6.46 11.89
N HIS A 76 2.03 -6.05 10.67
CA HIS A 76 2.95 -6.76 9.78
C HIS A 76 3.62 -5.80 8.80
N ASN A 77 4.66 -6.29 8.16
CA ASN A 77 5.20 -5.69 6.94
C ASN A 77 4.79 -6.54 5.75
N ASP A 78 4.31 -5.90 4.71
CA ASP A 78 3.96 -6.60 3.48
C ASP A 78 5.20 -7.26 2.88
N TRP A 79 5.06 -8.54 2.53
CA TRP A 79 6.11 -9.32 1.84
C TRP A 79 7.47 -9.39 2.53
N SER A 80 7.56 -9.14 3.82
CA SER A 80 8.81 -9.20 4.60
C SER A 80 9.50 -10.57 4.56
N TYR A 81 8.75 -11.63 4.24
CA TYR A 81 9.24 -12.99 4.09
C TYR A 81 9.71 -13.33 2.65
N GLY A 82 9.58 -12.42 1.71
CA GLY A 82 9.99 -12.59 0.32
C GLY A 82 11.48 -12.31 0.10
N SER A 83 12.06 -12.96 -0.90
CA SER A 83 13.48 -12.76 -1.26
C SER A 83 13.75 -11.50 -2.11
N GLY A 84 12.74 -10.67 -2.34
CA GLY A 84 12.84 -9.48 -3.19
C GLY A 84 12.91 -8.18 -2.40
N ASN A 85 13.55 -7.18 -2.98
CA ASN A 85 13.49 -5.80 -2.48
C ASN A 85 12.15 -5.20 -2.91
N TYR A 86 11.20 -5.11 -1.98
CA TYR A 86 9.92 -4.47 -2.21
C TYR A 86 9.99 -3.02 -1.81
N PHE A 87 9.55 -2.16 -2.71
CA PHE A 87 9.59 -0.73 -2.49
C PHE A 87 8.36 -0.22 -1.73
N GLY A 88 7.21 -0.82 -1.96
CA GLY A 88 5.97 -0.42 -1.30
C GLY A 88 4.76 -1.20 -1.77
N THR A 89 3.67 -1.01 -1.07
CA THR A 89 2.35 -1.55 -1.38
C THR A 89 1.38 -0.41 -1.67
N MET A 90 0.50 -0.61 -2.63
CA MET A 90 -0.55 0.33 -2.97
C MET A 90 -1.91 -0.29 -2.68
N LEU A 91 -2.71 0.38 -1.86
CA LEU A 91 -4.06 -0.02 -1.50
C LEU A 91 -5.07 0.96 -2.08
N TYR A 92 -6.17 0.45 -2.62
CA TYR A 92 -7.27 1.26 -3.11
C TYR A 92 -8.60 0.79 -2.51
N ASN A 93 -9.26 1.69 -1.79
CA ASN A 93 -10.60 1.45 -1.28
C ASN A 93 -11.63 1.86 -2.34
N TYR A 94 -12.13 0.88 -3.10
CA TYR A 94 -13.02 1.15 -4.23
C TYR A 94 -14.52 1.09 -3.89
N LYS A 95 -14.89 0.57 -2.73
CA LYS A 95 -16.31 0.41 -2.33
C LYS A 95 -16.77 1.32 -1.20
N ASN A 96 -15.98 2.33 -0.82
CA ASN A 96 -16.30 3.20 0.32
C ASN A 96 -16.75 2.41 1.56
N GLY A 97 -16.04 1.33 1.87
CA GLY A 97 -16.28 0.54 3.05
C GLY A 97 -16.04 1.38 4.31
N HIS A 98 -17.09 1.72 5.04
CA HIS A 98 -17.01 2.59 6.22
C HIS A 98 -16.60 1.85 7.49
N LEU A 99 -16.38 0.54 7.41
CA LEU A 99 -16.30 -0.32 8.59
C LEU A 99 -14.88 -0.78 8.94
N SER A 100 -13.89 -0.48 8.12
CA SER A 100 -12.51 -0.85 8.42
C SER A 100 -11.56 0.32 8.23
N ALA A 101 -10.63 0.47 9.16
CA ALA A 101 -9.49 1.37 9.06
C ALA A 101 -8.23 0.57 8.76
N THR A 102 -7.25 1.21 8.16
CA THR A 102 -5.89 0.68 8.06
C THR A 102 -4.98 1.60 8.86
N ASP A 103 -4.36 1.04 9.88
CA ASP A 103 -3.44 1.76 10.74
C ASP A 103 -2.01 1.58 10.23
N PHE A 104 -1.20 2.62 10.35
CA PHE A 104 0.19 2.63 9.93
C PHE A 104 1.09 3.09 11.07
N VAL A 105 2.26 2.46 11.20
CA VAL A 105 3.29 2.85 12.16
C VAL A 105 4.55 3.26 11.40
N ASP A 106 5.12 4.41 11.75
CA ASP A 106 6.43 4.83 11.25
C ASP A 106 7.53 4.18 12.08
N MET A 107 8.08 3.09 11.56
CA MET A 107 9.15 2.33 12.23
C MET A 107 10.46 3.10 12.31
N ARG A 108 10.71 4.10 11.44
CA ARG A 108 11.89 4.96 11.55
C ARG A 108 11.78 5.84 12.79
N HIS A 109 10.61 6.46 12.97
CA HIS A 109 10.33 7.26 14.15
C HIS A 109 10.36 6.41 15.43
N ALA A 110 9.76 5.22 15.40
CA ALA A 110 9.82 4.28 16.52
C ALA A 110 11.27 3.93 16.89
N TYR A 111 12.11 3.62 15.90
CA TYR A 111 13.52 3.34 16.11
C TYR A 111 14.30 4.53 16.70
N GLU A 112 14.07 5.73 16.19
CA GLU A 112 14.75 6.95 16.64
C GLU A 112 14.38 7.32 18.09
N THR A 113 13.12 7.07 18.48
CA THR A 113 12.59 7.42 19.82
C THR A 113 12.77 6.32 20.85
N TYR A 114 13.05 5.09 20.43
CA TYR A 114 13.25 3.98 21.36
C TYR A 114 14.55 4.15 22.14
N GLN A 115 14.46 4.11 23.48
CA GLN A 115 15.58 4.42 24.35
C GLN A 115 16.60 3.27 24.48
N ASP A 116 16.12 2.03 24.38
CA ASP A 116 16.97 0.83 24.48
C ASP A 116 17.16 0.18 23.11
N LYS A 117 18.14 0.70 22.36
CA LYS A 117 18.44 0.27 20.98
C LYS A 117 19.15 -1.08 20.89
N ASP A 118 19.56 -1.67 22.01
CA ASP A 118 20.25 -2.95 22.03
C ASP A 118 19.32 -4.14 21.69
N TYR A 119 18.00 -3.89 21.69
CA TYR A 119 16.99 -4.88 21.33
C TYR A 119 16.44 -4.73 19.91
N LEU A 120 16.92 -3.75 19.15
CA LEU A 120 16.53 -3.51 17.78
C LEU A 120 17.62 -3.93 16.78
#